data_d0a36d379e711d13909fa0004af21d31
#
_entry.id   d0a36d379e711d13909fa0004af21d31
#
_cell.length_a   1.000
_cell.length_b   1.000
_cell.length_c   1.000
_cell.angle_alpha   90.00
_cell.angle_beta   90.00
_cell.angle_gamma   90.00
#
_symmetry.space_group_name_H-M   'P 1'
#
loop_
_entity.id
_entity.type
_entity.pdbx_description
1 polymer ?
#
loop_
_entity_poly.entity_id
_entity_poly.type
_entity_poly.pdbx_seq_one_letter_code
_entity_poly.pdbx_strand_id
1 'polypeptide(L)'
;HVRSRRQRQMCIRDSFGVMQIEPPFEENEEESKESEFWNDLYENEYNTINPVVCIGSRISDTDNYIFVNHNARDMLQGFSDMLTEDDEKEDIVVFVPKGKNAESYKDIAKEEIDSLTQNAEELRVVYKEYSGREQFYYLNSNREEAIDGLSRATNPIVIYQANEAVALNGSYIETGTYNGEVIYGCDESTIRNAAKKYAEQLGPHYFMLTNVGEDYTYSHSFLVKLIGFISSLCVLVLLLDIAIIISEVKMEFRLNAMEISLKKVLGYRFYERHKRFISVNLLENIAVVILICIVSLFISNASVGIALLVGALLTIIEMAIIFTNVMWVEKTNISKSLKGGCL
;
A
#
# COMPACT_ATOMS: atom_id res chain seq x y z
N HIS A 1 -8.03 -1.01 20.04
CA HIS A 1 -7.64 -0.88 18.62
C HIS A 1 -7.33 0.57 18.17
N VAL A 2 -8.07 1.58 18.65
CA VAL A 2 -7.84 3.01 18.26
C VAL A 2 -6.60 3.59 18.95
N ARG A 3 -6.28 3.17 20.19
CA ARG A 3 -5.09 3.63 20.93
C ARG A 3 -3.79 3.16 20.27
N SER A 4 -3.72 1.91 19.81
CA SER A 4 -2.56 1.33 19.13
C SER A 4 -2.24 2.02 17.78
N ARG A 5 -3.26 2.44 17.00
CA ARG A 5 -3.04 3.22 15.76
C ARG A 5 -2.48 4.62 16.03
N ARG A 6 -2.99 5.31 17.07
CA ARG A 6 -2.49 6.65 17.45
C ARG A 6 -1.05 6.60 17.97
N GLN A 7 -0.70 5.57 18.74
CA GLN A 7 0.65 5.41 19.29
C GLN A 7 1.68 5.13 18.18
N ARG A 8 1.32 4.28 17.19
CA ARG A 8 2.17 4.02 16.01
C ARG A 8 2.35 5.26 15.12
N GLN A 9 1.28 6.02 14.88
CA GLN A 9 1.37 7.28 14.15
C GLN A 9 2.25 8.32 14.86
N MET A 10 2.32 8.29 16.20
CA MET A 10 3.20 9.18 16.95
C MET A 10 4.67 8.76 16.86
N CYS A 11 4.97 7.45 16.93
CA CYS A 11 6.36 6.97 16.81
C CYS A 11 6.97 7.26 15.41
N ILE A 12 6.19 7.06 14.34
CA ILE A 12 6.65 7.35 12.98
C ILE A 12 6.68 8.85 12.69
N ARG A 13 5.78 9.62 13.29
CA ARG A 13 5.60 11.05 12.98
C ARG A 13 6.80 11.92 13.37
N ASP A 14 7.53 11.54 14.40
CA ASP A 14 8.67 12.27 14.94
C ASP A 14 10.01 11.54 14.68
N SER A 15 10.00 10.55 13.77
CA SER A 15 11.19 9.80 13.40
C SER A 15 11.84 10.37 12.15
N PHE A 16 13.16 10.26 12.08
CA PHE A 16 13.95 10.68 10.93
C PHE A 16 14.56 9.47 10.23
N GLY A 17 14.40 9.42 8.92
CA GLY A 17 15.16 8.55 8.03
C GLY A 17 16.33 9.33 7.43
N VAL A 18 17.35 8.61 7.00
CA VAL A 18 18.46 9.19 6.27
C VAL A 18 18.35 8.80 4.80
N MET A 19 18.43 9.78 3.93
CA MET A 19 18.52 9.56 2.50
C MET A 19 19.88 10.05 2.02
N GLN A 20 20.61 9.18 1.34
CA GLN A 20 21.87 9.56 0.71
C GLN A 20 21.59 10.42 -0.53
N ILE A 21 22.26 11.56 -0.63
CA ILE A 21 22.39 12.28 -1.89
C ILE A 21 23.73 11.85 -2.46
N GLU A 22 23.70 11.13 -3.56
CA GLU A 22 24.88 10.60 -4.20
C GLU A 22 25.96 11.66 -4.45
N PRO A 23 27.22 11.37 -4.10
CA PRO A 23 28.35 11.70 -4.95
C PRO A 23 28.80 10.47 -5.76
N PRO A 24 29.49 10.64 -6.87
CA PRO A 24 30.00 9.52 -7.65
C PRO A 24 31.07 8.78 -6.82
N PHE A 25 30.82 7.52 -6.53
CA PHE A 25 31.74 6.65 -5.80
C PHE A 25 32.93 6.26 -6.67
N GLU A 26 34.13 6.39 -6.12
CA GLU A 26 35.27 5.56 -6.50
C GLU A 26 35.25 4.32 -5.57
N GLU A 27 34.97 3.17 -6.18
CA GLU A 27 34.79 1.88 -5.50
C GLU A 27 36.01 1.47 -4.65
N ASN A 28 35.83 0.93 -3.48
CA ASN A 28 36.62 0.01 -2.66
C ASN A 28 37.35 0.47 -1.37
N GLU A 29 37.64 1.73 -1.10
CA GLU A 29 38.22 2.13 0.22
C GLU A 29 37.19 2.90 1.09
N GLU A 30 36.16 3.42 0.52
CA GLU A 30 35.19 4.27 1.24
C GLU A 30 34.07 3.46 1.89
N GLU A 31 33.69 2.30 1.33
CA GLU A 31 32.67 1.42 1.93
C GLU A 31 33.03 0.98 3.36
N SER A 32 34.31 0.68 3.63
CA SER A 32 34.73 0.26 4.97
C SER A 32 34.61 1.37 6.01
N LYS A 33 34.86 2.62 5.61
CA LYS A 33 34.77 3.78 6.49
C LYS A 33 33.35 4.20 6.78
N GLU A 34 32.47 4.02 5.81
CA GLU A 34 31.06 4.33 5.95
C GLU A 34 30.36 3.33 6.88
N SER A 35 30.67 2.05 6.73
CA SER A 35 30.19 1.02 7.66
C SER A 35 30.74 1.22 9.07
N GLU A 36 32.00 1.64 9.23
CA GLU A 36 32.61 1.98 10.52
C GLU A 36 31.89 3.18 11.17
N PHE A 37 31.59 4.23 10.39
CA PHE A 37 30.83 5.38 10.85
C PHE A 37 29.43 4.97 11.37
N TRP A 38 28.68 4.18 10.60
CA TRP A 38 27.35 3.74 11.01
C TRP A 38 27.39 2.84 12.24
N ASN A 39 28.43 2.01 12.34
CA ASN A 39 28.66 1.17 13.49
C ASN A 39 28.95 2.00 14.75
N ASP A 40 29.89 2.93 14.67
CA ASP A 40 30.24 3.82 15.77
C ASP A 40 29.07 4.69 16.23
N LEU A 41 28.28 5.20 15.28
CA LEU A 41 27.07 5.98 15.55
C LEU A 41 26.03 5.12 16.27
N TYR A 42 25.79 3.90 15.78
CA TYR A 42 24.81 3.00 16.37
C TYR A 42 25.21 2.56 17.77
N GLU A 43 26.44 2.11 17.96
CA GLU A 43 26.90 1.59 19.26
C GLU A 43 27.02 2.70 20.32
N ASN A 44 27.64 3.83 19.97
CA ASN A 44 27.99 4.85 20.96
C ASN A 44 26.85 5.85 21.23
N GLU A 45 25.92 6.02 20.30
CA GLU A 45 24.82 6.98 20.42
C GLU A 45 23.43 6.33 20.49
N TYR A 46 23.36 5.01 20.66
CA TYR A 46 22.10 4.22 20.63
C TYR A 46 20.98 4.88 21.44
N ASN A 47 21.24 5.20 22.71
CA ASN A 47 20.25 5.82 23.60
C ASN A 47 19.91 7.26 23.23
N THR A 48 20.79 7.93 22.48
CA THR A 48 20.61 9.33 22.04
C THR A 48 19.78 9.42 20.78
N ILE A 49 20.10 8.57 19.79
CA ILE A 49 19.44 8.57 18.48
C ILE A 49 18.21 7.67 18.41
N ASN A 50 18.06 6.77 19.41
CA ASN A 50 16.94 5.85 19.53
C ASN A 50 16.64 5.12 18.21
N PRO A 51 17.55 4.30 17.68
CA PRO A 51 17.38 3.67 16.39
C PRO A 51 16.25 2.63 16.46
N VAL A 52 15.37 2.67 15.49
CA VAL A 52 14.25 1.75 15.31
C VAL A 52 14.57 0.92 14.08
N VAL A 53 14.88 -0.35 14.29
CA VAL A 53 15.25 -1.31 13.23
C VAL A 53 14.15 -2.33 13.06
N CYS A 54 13.57 -2.35 11.88
CA CYS A 54 12.52 -3.31 11.52
C CYS A 54 12.70 -3.72 10.06
N ILE A 55 13.51 -4.75 9.84
CA ILE A 55 13.95 -5.20 8.53
C ILE A 55 13.29 -6.52 8.21
N GLY A 56 12.69 -6.62 7.04
CA GLY A 56 12.12 -7.86 6.54
C GLY A 56 12.84 -8.33 5.30
N SER A 57 13.13 -9.62 5.23
CA SER A 57 13.70 -10.23 4.05
C SER A 57 12.98 -11.51 3.67
N ARG A 58 13.08 -11.86 2.40
CA ARG A 58 12.48 -13.06 1.84
C ARG A 58 13.53 -14.16 1.75
N ILE A 59 13.31 -15.25 2.47
CA ILE A 59 14.22 -16.42 2.44
C ILE A 59 13.89 -17.30 1.23
N SER A 60 12.58 -17.46 0.94
CA SER A 60 12.08 -18.25 -0.19
C SER A 60 10.72 -17.72 -0.62
N ASP A 61 10.11 -18.30 -1.67
CA ASP A 61 8.75 -17.92 -2.11
C ASP A 61 7.67 -18.07 -1.01
N THR A 62 7.95 -18.85 0.02
CA THR A 62 7.00 -19.16 1.10
C THR A 62 7.43 -18.68 2.47
N ASP A 63 8.70 -18.29 2.63
CA ASP A 63 9.30 -18.02 3.93
C ASP A 63 9.94 -16.65 3.99
N ASN A 64 9.50 -15.87 4.96
CA ASN A 64 10.02 -14.55 5.26
C ASN A 64 10.57 -14.52 6.70
N TYR A 65 11.56 -13.69 6.95
CA TYR A 65 11.91 -13.31 8.31
C TYR A 65 11.77 -11.80 8.51
N ILE A 66 11.63 -11.40 9.76
CA ILE A 66 11.62 -10.00 10.17
C ILE A 66 12.60 -9.88 11.34
N PHE A 67 13.58 -9.03 11.19
CA PHE A 67 14.44 -8.61 12.30
C PHE A 67 13.88 -7.35 12.95
N VAL A 68 13.84 -7.34 14.28
CA VAL A 68 13.27 -6.24 15.08
C VAL A 68 14.16 -5.98 16.27
N ASN A 69 14.61 -4.74 16.46
CA ASN A 69 15.29 -4.38 17.69
C ASN A 69 14.30 -3.99 18.81
N HIS A 70 14.80 -3.80 20.02
CA HIS A 70 14.01 -3.45 21.19
C HIS A 70 13.11 -2.21 20.96
N ASN A 71 13.63 -1.18 20.31
CA ASN A 71 12.88 0.06 20.06
C ASN A 71 11.74 -0.11 19.02
N ALA A 72 11.86 -1.10 18.14
CA ALA A 72 10.88 -1.37 17.09
C ALA A 72 9.77 -2.34 17.53
N ARG A 73 9.84 -2.93 18.73
CA ARG A 73 8.89 -3.95 19.21
C ARG A 73 7.41 -3.56 19.08
N ASP A 74 7.10 -2.29 19.32
CA ASP A 74 5.74 -1.77 19.25
C ASP A 74 5.28 -1.46 17.82
N MET A 75 6.18 -1.51 16.83
CA MET A 75 5.84 -1.33 15.41
C MET A 75 5.16 -2.57 14.83
N LEU A 76 5.54 -3.76 15.29
CA LEU A 76 4.88 -4.99 14.88
C LEU A 76 3.58 -5.19 15.67
N GLN A 77 2.48 -5.15 14.95
CA GLN A 77 1.15 -5.28 15.60
C GLN A 77 0.98 -6.65 16.25
N GLY A 78 0.70 -6.65 17.56
CA GLY A 78 0.50 -7.89 18.33
C GLY A 78 1.79 -8.55 18.77
N PHE A 79 2.94 -8.08 18.35
CA PHE A 79 4.22 -8.66 18.71
C PHE A 79 4.55 -8.44 20.19
N SER A 80 4.32 -7.24 20.72
CA SER A 80 4.52 -6.95 22.14
C SER A 80 3.67 -7.84 23.07
N ASP A 81 2.52 -8.31 22.60
CA ASP A 81 1.67 -9.24 23.36
C ASP A 81 2.24 -10.66 23.41
N MET A 82 3.21 -10.98 22.54
CA MET A 82 3.89 -12.29 22.50
C MET A 82 5.13 -12.32 23.40
N LEU A 83 5.65 -11.15 23.77
CA LEU A 83 6.85 -11.02 24.61
C LEU A 83 6.51 -11.28 26.08
N THR A 84 7.43 -11.93 26.78
CA THR A 84 7.38 -12.16 28.23
C THR A 84 8.52 -11.42 28.91
N GLU A 85 8.43 -11.15 30.21
CA GLU A 85 9.50 -10.51 30.98
C GLU A 85 10.84 -11.28 30.94
N ASP A 86 10.78 -12.61 30.68
CA ASP A 86 11.99 -13.42 30.54
C ASP A 86 12.67 -13.23 29.18
N ASP A 87 11.91 -12.87 28.15
CA ASP A 87 12.47 -12.59 26.82
C ASP A 87 13.35 -11.33 26.82
N GLU A 88 13.02 -10.35 27.65
CA GLU A 88 13.78 -9.09 27.76
C GLU A 88 15.13 -9.30 28.50
N LYS A 89 15.37 -10.47 29.07
CA LYS A 89 16.65 -10.83 29.73
C LYS A 89 17.63 -11.53 28.80
N GLU A 90 17.16 -11.96 27.64
CA GLU A 90 17.97 -12.63 26.64
C GLU A 90 18.62 -11.63 25.68
N ASP A 91 19.60 -12.07 24.91
CA ASP A 91 20.22 -11.21 23.93
C ASP A 91 19.36 -11.17 22.65
N ILE A 92 18.99 -12.36 22.17
CA ILE A 92 18.12 -12.51 20.98
C ILE A 92 17.05 -13.58 21.25
N VAL A 93 15.83 -13.29 20.84
CA VAL A 93 14.72 -14.25 20.86
C VAL A 93 14.19 -14.50 19.46
N VAL A 94 14.17 -15.75 19.03
CA VAL A 94 13.68 -16.16 17.71
C VAL A 94 12.30 -16.79 17.86
N PHE A 95 11.30 -16.15 17.25
CA PHE A 95 9.94 -16.66 17.20
C PHE A 95 9.70 -17.42 15.90
N VAL A 96 9.37 -18.69 16.00
CA VAL A 96 9.11 -19.58 14.86
C VAL A 96 7.62 -19.94 14.82
N PRO A 97 6.94 -19.85 13.66
CA PRO A 97 5.54 -20.19 13.57
C PRO A 97 5.30 -21.71 13.73
N LYS A 98 4.28 -22.08 14.51
CA LYS A 98 3.88 -23.48 14.73
C LYS A 98 3.57 -24.19 13.41
N GLY A 99 4.01 -25.44 13.31
CA GLY A 99 3.76 -26.31 12.15
C GLY A 99 4.83 -26.24 11.07
N LYS A 100 5.85 -25.41 11.23
CA LYS A 100 7.06 -25.45 10.43
C LYS A 100 8.13 -26.28 11.13
N ASN A 101 9.04 -26.90 10.39
CA ASN A 101 10.11 -27.70 10.97
C ASN A 101 11.09 -26.80 11.73
N ALA A 102 10.98 -26.75 13.06
CA ALA A 102 11.75 -25.85 13.92
C ALA A 102 13.28 -25.99 13.74
N GLU A 103 13.78 -27.18 13.37
CA GLU A 103 15.22 -27.43 13.21
C GLU A 103 15.79 -26.77 11.96
N SER A 104 15.08 -26.84 10.83
CA SER A 104 15.46 -26.18 9.57
C SER A 104 15.47 -24.66 9.72
N TYR A 105 14.59 -24.09 10.54
CA TYR A 105 14.51 -22.65 10.77
C TYR A 105 15.55 -22.15 11.79
N LYS A 106 16.06 -23.00 12.67
CA LYS A 106 17.18 -22.65 13.56
C LYS A 106 18.46 -22.37 12.78
N ASP A 107 18.74 -23.18 11.77
CA ASP A 107 19.92 -22.99 10.94
C ASP A 107 19.82 -21.68 10.16
N ILE A 108 18.67 -21.39 9.56
CA ILE A 108 18.41 -20.13 8.84
C ILE A 108 18.51 -18.93 9.79
N ALA A 109 17.85 -18.99 10.95
CA ALA A 109 17.89 -17.91 11.91
C ALA A 109 19.31 -17.69 12.47
N LYS A 110 20.10 -18.75 12.62
CA LYS A 110 21.49 -18.66 13.03
C LYS A 110 22.35 -17.96 11.96
N GLU A 111 22.21 -18.37 10.70
CA GLU A 111 22.91 -17.76 9.58
C GLU A 111 22.59 -16.26 9.45
N GLU A 112 21.31 -15.88 9.65
CA GLU A 112 20.91 -14.48 9.65
C GLU A 112 21.45 -13.71 10.87
N ILE A 113 21.42 -14.29 12.08
CA ILE A 113 22.01 -13.66 13.27
C ILE A 113 23.52 -13.47 13.10
N ASP A 114 24.21 -14.45 12.53
CA ASP A 114 25.64 -14.38 12.23
C ASP A 114 25.97 -13.24 11.24
N SER A 115 25.08 -12.96 10.31
CA SER A 115 25.23 -11.85 9.34
C SER A 115 24.88 -10.49 9.94
N LEU A 116 23.92 -10.44 10.85
CA LEU A 116 23.36 -9.21 11.43
C LEU A 116 24.18 -8.67 12.60
N THR A 117 24.87 -9.54 13.33
CA THR A 117 25.56 -9.20 14.58
C THR A 117 27.06 -9.41 14.49
N GLN A 118 27.82 -8.66 15.28
CA GLN A 118 29.28 -8.73 15.23
C GLN A 118 29.86 -9.96 15.95
N ASN A 119 29.22 -10.45 17.02
CA ASN A 119 29.76 -11.51 17.88
C ASN A 119 28.70 -12.58 18.17
N ALA A 120 28.09 -13.13 17.12
CA ALA A 120 26.96 -14.06 17.23
C ALA A 120 27.24 -15.30 18.11
N GLU A 121 28.49 -15.79 18.15
CA GLU A 121 28.86 -16.98 18.94
C GLU A 121 28.74 -16.76 20.47
N GLU A 122 28.81 -15.52 20.92
CA GLU A 122 28.75 -15.15 22.35
C GLU A 122 27.32 -14.85 22.82
N LEU A 123 26.35 -14.73 21.89
CA LEU A 123 25.00 -14.33 22.18
C LEU A 123 24.13 -15.47 22.72
N ARG A 124 23.30 -15.14 23.70
CA ARG A 124 22.26 -16.03 24.19
C ARG A 124 21.03 -15.93 23.28
N VAL A 125 20.83 -16.99 22.49
CA VAL A 125 19.70 -17.08 21.54
C VAL A 125 18.68 -18.08 22.05
N VAL A 126 17.44 -17.60 22.25
CA VAL A 126 16.32 -18.44 22.67
C VAL A 126 15.31 -18.58 21.56
N TYR A 127 14.83 -19.82 21.34
CA TYR A 127 13.83 -20.13 20.30
C TYR A 127 12.47 -20.39 20.93
N LYS A 128 11.44 -19.72 20.44
CA LYS A 128 10.04 -19.85 20.88
C LYS A 128 9.11 -20.10 19.71
N GLU A 129 8.06 -20.89 19.93
CA GLU A 129 7.02 -21.09 18.94
C GLU A 129 5.85 -20.14 19.19
N TYR A 130 5.28 -19.58 18.12
CA TYR A 130 4.06 -18.79 18.17
C TYR A 130 2.94 -19.39 17.31
N SER A 131 1.68 -18.92 17.47
CA SER A 131 0.48 -19.57 16.92
C SER A 131 0.41 -19.68 15.39
N GLY A 132 1.24 -18.93 14.66
CA GLY A 132 1.39 -19.06 13.22
C GLY A 132 0.16 -18.64 12.40
N ARG A 133 -0.62 -17.66 12.84
CA ARG A 133 -1.74 -17.07 12.07
C ARG A 133 -1.67 -15.55 12.01
N GLU A 134 -0.50 -15.00 12.31
CA GLU A 134 -0.35 -13.56 12.45
C GLU A 134 0.26 -12.95 11.20
N GLN A 135 -0.17 -11.75 10.90
CA GLN A 135 0.35 -10.93 9.83
C GLN A 135 1.11 -9.77 10.44
N PHE A 136 2.36 -9.64 10.04
CA PHE A 136 3.22 -8.55 10.49
C PHE A 136 3.48 -7.60 9.34
N TYR A 137 3.56 -6.32 9.66
CA TYR A 137 3.96 -5.26 8.75
C TYR A 137 5.34 -4.78 9.15
N TYR A 138 6.23 -4.67 8.18
CA TYR A 138 7.61 -4.23 8.40
C TYR A 138 8.00 -3.14 7.40
N LEU A 139 9.04 -2.39 7.73
CA LEU A 139 9.60 -1.39 6.83
C LEU A 139 10.25 -2.10 5.64
N ASN A 140 9.99 -1.61 4.42
CA ASN A 140 10.60 -2.15 3.21
C ASN A 140 10.83 -1.03 2.21
N SER A 141 12.04 -0.93 1.74
CA SER A 141 12.44 0.03 0.70
C SER A 141 11.98 -0.36 -0.70
N ASN A 142 11.67 -1.64 -0.93
CA ASN A 142 11.24 -2.11 -2.23
C ASN A 142 9.82 -1.59 -2.53
N ARG A 143 9.75 -0.42 -3.18
CA ARG A 143 8.50 0.31 -3.49
C ARG A 143 7.53 -0.49 -4.35
N GLU A 144 7.99 -1.53 -5.05
CA GLU A 144 7.13 -2.39 -5.88
C GLU A 144 6.25 -3.33 -5.03
N GLU A 145 6.72 -3.71 -3.84
CA GLU A 145 6.02 -4.62 -2.94
C GLU A 145 5.36 -3.91 -1.74
N ALA A 146 5.73 -2.66 -1.49
CA ALA A 146 5.28 -1.91 -0.33
C ALA A 146 4.10 -1.01 -0.66
N ILE A 147 3.05 -1.12 0.15
CA ILE A 147 1.98 -0.12 0.22
C ILE A 147 2.36 0.84 1.35
N ASP A 148 2.57 2.11 1.04
CA ASP A 148 2.97 3.15 2.01
C ASP A 148 4.31 2.87 2.75
N GLY A 149 5.29 2.23 2.07
CA GLY A 149 6.58 1.89 2.67
C GLY A 149 6.55 0.72 3.65
N LEU A 150 5.42 -0.01 3.73
CA LEU A 150 5.25 -1.17 4.59
C LEU A 150 4.97 -2.40 3.75
N SER A 151 5.78 -3.42 3.92
CA SER A 151 5.51 -4.76 3.41
C SER A 151 4.82 -5.64 4.43
N ARG A 152 4.17 -6.69 3.95
CA ARG A 152 3.41 -7.61 4.76
C ARG A 152 4.00 -9.01 4.70
N ALA A 153 4.34 -9.57 5.85
CA ALA A 153 4.71 -10.98 5.98
C ALA A 153 3.63 -11.77 6.73
N THR A 154 3.35 -12.96 6.24
CA THR A 154 2.42 -13.90 6.89
C THR A 154 3.23 -15.04 7.49
N ASN A 155 3.09 -15.24 8.81
CA ASN A 155 3.83 -16.24 9.56
C ASN A 155 5.36 -16.18 9.36
N PRO A 156 6.00 -14.99 9.46
CA PRO A 156 7.44 -14.89 9.34
C PRO A 156 8.16 -15.51 10.53
N ILE A 157 9.44 -15.80 10.38
CA ILE A 157 10.34 -15.93 11.51
C ILE A 157 10.58 -14.53 12.05
N VAL A 158 10.41 -14.28 13.34
CA VAL A 158 10.72 -13.00 13.94
C VAL A 158 11.98 -13.14 14.80
N ILE A 159 13.04 -12.42 14.42
CA ILE A 159 14.29 -12.33 15.17
C ILE A 159 14.24 -11.05 15.98
N TYR A 160 14.10 -11.17 17.29
CA TYR A 160 13.98 -10.04 18.19
C TYR A 160 15.27 -9.81 18.98
N GLN A 161 15.91 -8.67 18.78
CA GLN A 161 17.01 -8.19 19.59
C GLN A 161 16.45 -7.57 20.88
N ALA A 162 16.51 -8.31 21.96
CA ALA A 162 15.98 -7.86 23.25
C ALA A 162 16.99 -7.01 24.02
N ASN A 163 18.28 -7.37 23.93
CA ASN A 163 19.37 -6.65 24.58
C ASN A 163 19.93 -5.57 23.65
N GLU A 164 19.81 -4.33 24.07
CA GLU A 164 20.30 -3.15 23.34
C GLU A 164 21.84 -3.15 23.18
N ALA A 165 22.57 -3.88 24.06
CA ALA A 165 24.01 -3.97 24.00
C ALA A 165 24.54 -4.93 22.90
N VAL A 166 23.67 -5.65 22.21
CA VAL A 166 24.06 -6.48 21.06
C VAL A 166 24.45 -5.58 19.90
N ALA A 167 25.73 -5.63 19.54
CA ALA A 167 26.27 -4.85 18.42
C ALA A 167 25.76 -5.44 17.08
N LEU A 168 25.14 -4.61 16.26
CA LEU A 168 24.77 -4.97 14.89
C LEU A 168 25.93 -4.67 13.93
N ASN A 169 25.95 -5.37 12.81
CA ASN A 169 26.96 -5.15 11.78
C ASN A 169 26.78 -3.78 11.11
N GLY A 170 27.84 -2.96 11.06
CA GLY A 170 27.79 -1.60 10.51
C GLY A 170 27.33 -1.53 9.06
N SER A 171 27.72 -2.47 8.20
CA SER A 171 27.26 -2.54 6.81
C SER A 171 25.74 -2.82 6.71
N TYR A 172 25.22 -3.52 7.70
CA TYR A 172 23.79 -3.80 7.78
C TYR A 172 22.99 -2.57 8.21
N ILE A 173 23.48 -1.84 9.20
CA ILE A 173 22.91 -0.56 9.65
C ILE A 173 22.95 0.47 8.52
N GLU A 174 24.07 0.56 7.81
CA GLU A 174 24.25 1.42 6.65
C GLU A 174 23.18 1.12 5.58
N THR A 175 23.14 -0.11 5.09
CA THR A 175 22.17 -0.54 4.08
C THR A 175 20.74 -0.31 4.54
N GLY A 176 20.42 -0.69 5.77
CA GLY A 176 19.07 -0.51 6.34
C GLY A 176 18.70 0.97 6.51
N THR A 177 19.66 1.84 6.81
CA THR A 177 19.45 3.28 6.92
C THR A 177 19.12 3.90 5.57
N TYR A 178 19.89 3.58 4.53
CA TYR A 178 19.63 4.08 3.17
C TYR A 178 18.35 3.52 2.57
N ASN A 179 18.02 2.30 2.91
CA ASN A 179 16.78 1.67 2.49
C ASN A 179 15.55 2.12 3.30
N GLY A 180 15.71 2.91 4.36
CA GLY A 180 14.61 3.33 5.22
C GLY A 180 14.07 2.23 6.12
N GLU A 181 14.84 1.17 6.32
CA GLU A 181 14.54 0.04 7.22
C GLU A 181 15.05 0.30 8.64
N VAL A 182 15.99 1.25 8.76
CA VAL A 182 16.47 1.84 10.02
C VAL A 182 16.03 3.29 10.05
N ILE A 183 15.26 3.66 11.06
CA ILE A 183 14.82 5.03 11.30
C ILE A 183 15.23 5.47 12.70
N TYR A 184 15.37 6.76 12.92
CA TYR A 184 15.84 7.32 14.17
C TYR A 184 14.73 8.06 14.91
N GLY A 185 14.42 7.62 16.14
CA GLY A 185 13.35 8.14 16.98
C GLY A 185 13.74 9.37 17.79
N CYS A 186 14.53 10.28 17.20
CA CYS A 186 14.98 11.51 17.83
C CYS A 186 14.69 12.72 16.93
N ASP A 187 14.96 13.94 17.42
CA ASP A 187 14.84 15.14 16.61
C ASP A 187 16.01 15.32 15.63
N GLU A 188 15.82 16.12 14.58
CA GLU A 188 16.82 16.39 13.55
C GLU A 188 18.13 16.94 14.14
N SER A 189 18.05 17.81 15.14
CA SER A 189 19.24 18.44 15.76
C SER A 189 20.06 17.40 16.51
N THR A 190 19.40 16.45 17.15
CA THR A 190 20.04 15.39 17.92
C THR A 190 20.83 14.46 16.99
N ILE A 191 20.21 13.95 15.92
CA ILE A 191 20.93 13.06 14.99
C ILE A 191 22.02 13.79 14.24
N ARG A 192 21.84 15.06 13.85
CA ARG A 192 22.89 15.86 13.23
C ARG A 192 24.07 16.08 14.15
N ASN A 193 23.83 16.30 15.43
CA ASN A 193 24.91 16.50 16.41
C ASN A 193 25.63 15.18 16.72
N ALA A 194 24.90 14.07 16.82
CA ALA A 194 25.50 12.76 16.97
C ALA A 194 26.37 12.40 15.75
N ALA A 195 25.82 12.53 14.54
CA ALA A 195 26.54 12.25 13.31
C ALA A 195 27.81 13.12 13.13
N LYS A 196 27.79 14.38 13.56
CA LYS A 196 28.97 15.25 13.47
C LYS A 196 30.17 14.76 14.28
N LYS A 197 29.96 13.99 15.34
CA LYS A 197 31.07 13.44 16.15
C LYS A 197 31.94 12.46 15.37
N TYR A 198 31.31 11.76 14.41
CA TYR A 198 31.92 10.71 13.60
C TYR A 198 32.14 11.13 12.14
N ALA A 199 31.71 12.35 11.76
CA ALA A 199 31.76 12.85 10.39
C ALA A 199 33.14 12.92 9.77
N GLU A 200 34.19 12.98 10.59
CA GLU A 200 35.59 12.97 10.10
C GLU A 200 35.95 11.65 9.40
N GLN A 201 35.27 10.55 9.71
CA GLN A 201 35.44 9.23 9.11
C GLN A 201 34.89 9.18 7.66
N LEU A 202 33.87 9.97 7.38
CA LEU A 202 33.14 9.95 6.10
C LEU A 202 33.71 10.88 5.02
N GLY A 203 34.60 11.81 5.37
CA GLY A 203 35.08 12.80 4.43
C GLY A 203 33.95 13.78 4.00
N PRO A 204 33.87 14.18 2.71
CA PRO A 204 32.91 15.17 2.23
C PRO A 204 31.49 14.62 1.97
N HIS A 205 31.11 13.49 2.53
CA HIS A 205 29.78 12.90 2.31
C HIS A 205 28.68 13.73 2.98
N TYR A 206 27.58 13.93 2.26
CA TYR A 206 26.45 14.69 2.74
C TYR A 206 25.24 13.75 2.97
N PHE A 207 24.70 13.80 4.16
CA PHE A 207 23.44 13.12 4.45
C PHE A 207 22.29 14.10 4.32
N MET A 208 21.25 13.68 3.66
CA MET A 208 19.94 14.33 3.71
C MET A 208 19.09 13.61 4.74
N LEU A 209 18.76 14.32 5.81
CA LEU A 209 17.81 13.81 6.80
C LEU A 209 16.38 14.07 6.28
N THR A 210 15.58 13.03 6.25
CA THR A 210 14.17 13.09 5.86
C THR A 210 13.30 12.85 7.08
N ASN A 211 12.36 13.75 7.35
CA ASN A 211 11.34 13.50 8.36
C ASN A 211 10.32 12.51 7.78
N VAL A 212 10.34 11.29 8.30
CA VAL A 212 9.47 10.19 7.83
C VAL A 212 7.98 10.55 7.97
N GLY A 213 7.62 11.25 9.06
CA GLY A 213 6.23 11.67 9.28
C GLY A 213 5.77 12.77 8.33
N GLU A 214 6.65 13.71 7.97
CA GLU A 214 6.33 14.75 6.99
C GLU A 214 6.22 14.16 5.58
N ASP A 215 7.11 13.26 5.20
CA ASP A 215 7.09 12.58 3.92
C ASP A 215 5.82 11.72 3.78
N TYR A 216 5.47 10.96 4.81
CA TYR A 216 4.20 10.24 4.87
C TYR A 216 2.99 11.18 4.73
N THR A 217 2.99 12.30 5.47
CA THR A 217 1.88 13.27 5.43
C THR A 217 1.76 13.91 4.06
N TYR A 218 2.88 14.22 3.42
CA TYR A 218 2.92 14.77 2.07
C TYR A 218 2.37 13.76 1.05
N SER A 219 2.87 12.54 1.07
CA SER A 219 2.44 11.45 0.18
C SER A 219 0.95 11.13 0.35
N HIS A 220 0.49 11.01 1.59
CA HIS A 220 -0.94 10.81 1.89
C HIS A 220 -1.81 11.98 1.40
N SER A 221 -1.38 13.22 1.64
CA SER A 221 -2.08 14.41 1.15
C SER A 221 -2.14 14.46 -0.38
N PHE A 222 -1.06 14.08 -1.05
CA PHE A 222 -1.01 13.97 -2.51
C PHE A 222 -2.00 12.92 -3.03
N LEU A 223 -2.01 11.72 -2.44
CA LEU A 223 -2.94 10.64 -2.81
C LEU A 223 -4.40 11.06 -2.61
N VAL A 224 -4.74 11.70 -1.50
CA VAL A 224 -6.10 12.20 -1.24
C VAL A 224 -6.51 13.24 -2.28
N LYS A 225 -5.62 14.16 -2.65
CA LYS A 225 -5.87 15.15 -3.71
C LYS A 225 -6.04 14.49 -5.08
N LEU A 226 -5.21 13.49 -5.38
CA LEU A 226 -5.30 12.73 -6.63
C LEU A 226 -6.63 11.97 -6.74
N ILE A 227 -7.04 11.29 -5.67
CA ILE A 227 -8.35 10.60 -5.59
C ILE A 227 -9.49 11.61 -5.76
N GLY A 228 -9.41 12.77 -5.11
CA GLY A 228 -10.39 13.84 -5.26
C GLY A 228 -10.49 14.35 -6.71
N PHE A 229 -9.36 14.54 -7.37
CA PHE A 229 -9.31 14.95 -8.77
C PHE A 229 -9.91 13.89 -9.71
N ILE A 230 -9.51 12.62 -9.56
CA ILE A 230 -10.04 11.51 -10.35
C ILE A 230 -11.56 11.36 -10.13
N SER A 231 -12.02 11.46 -8.88
CA SER A 231 -13.45 11.38 -8.55
C SER A 231 -14.24 12.52 -9.21
N SER A 232 -13.70 13.73 -9.22
CA SER A 232 -14.29 14.88 -9.90
C SER A 232 -14.40 14.65 -11.42
N LEU A 233 -13.35 14.10 -12.02
CA LEU A 233 -13.35 13.74 -13.46
C LEU A 233 -14.42 12.68 -13.77
N CYS A 234 -14.52 11.64 -12.92
CA CYS A 234 -15.55 10.61 -13.08
C CYS A 234 -16.98 11.20 -13.04
N VAL A 235 -17.24 12.13 -12.10
CA VAL A 235 -18.54 12.81 -12.04
C VAL A 235 -18.83 13.60 -13.31
N LEU A 236 -17.83 14.31 -13.83
CA LEU A 236 -17.99 15.07 -15.07
C LEU A 236 -18.29 14.15 -16.28
N VAL A 237 -17.59 13.03 -16.39
CA VAL A 237 -17.84 12.03 -17.44
C VAL A 237 -19.25 11.46 -17.33
N LEU A 238 -19.72 11.13 -16.12
CA LEU A 238 -21.09 10.65 -15.90
C LEU A 238 -22.14 11.70 -16.28
N LEU A 239 -21.91 12.99 -16.02
CA LEU A 239 -22.82 14.06 -16.44
C LEU A 239 -22.89 14.18 -17.96
N LEU A 240 -21.75 14.06 -18.65
CA LEU A 240 -21.70 14.04 -20.11
C LEU A 240 -22.46 12.83 -20.70
N ASP A 241 -22.25 11.67 -20.10
CA ASP A 241 -22.94 10.45 -20.51
C ASP A 241 -24.47 10.59 -20.38
N ILE A 242 -24.98 11.10 -19.25
CA ILE A 242 -26.37 11.41 -19.06
C ILE A 242 -26.93 12.38 -20.15
N ALA A 243 -26.13 13.41 -20.50
CA ALA A 243 -26.53 14.36 -21.54
C ALA A 243 -26.60 13.71 -22.93
N ILE A 244 -25.68 12.78 -23.24
CA ILE A 244 -25.68 11.99 -24.47
C ILE A 244 -26.95 11.11 -24.52
N ILE A 245 -27.19 10.35 -23.45
CA ILE A 245 -28.40 9.47 -23.36
C ILE A 245 -29.71 10.27 -23.59
N ILE A 246 -29.81 11.44 -22.95
CA ILE A 246 -31.00 12.30 -23.14
C ILE A 246 -31.14 12.74 -24.61
N SER A 247 -30.01 13.04 -25.27
CA SER A 247 -30.00 13.44 -26.67
C SER A 247 -30.39 12.29 -27.60
N GLU A 248 -29.86 11.09 -27.36
CA GLU A 248 -30.15 9.88 -28.12
C GLU A 248 -31.62 9.49 -27.99
N VAL A 249 -32.19 9.48 -26.78
CA VAL A 249 -33.60 9.21 -26.54
C VAL A 249 -34.47 10.20 -27.29
N LYS A 250 -34.16 11.51 -27.28
CA LYS A 250 -34.89 12.52 -28.02
C LYS A 250 -34.81 12.31 -29.54
N MET A 251 -33.62 11.94 -30.03
CA MET A 251 -33.40 11.66 -31.45
C MET A 251 -34.17 10.43 -31.90
N GLU A 252 -34.12 9.34 -31.12
CA GLU A 252 -34.92 8.12 -31.39
C GLU A 252 -36.43 8.42 -31.49
N PHE A 253 -36.94 9.24 -30.54
CA PHE A 253 -38.35 9.66 -30.59
C PHE A 253 -38.69 10.53 -31.80
N ARG A 254 -37.78 11.40 -32.27
CA ARG A 254 -38.00 12.20 -33.48
C ARG A 254 -38.00 11.35 -34.73
N LEU A 255 -37.10 10.39 -34.85
CA LEU A 255 -36.97 9.54 -36.03
C LEU A 255 -38.13 8.53 -36.14
N ASN A 256 -38.54 7.94 -35.00
CA ASN A 256 -39.48 6.85 -34.96
C ASN A 256 -40.83 7.25 -34.33
N ALA A 257 -41.15 8.55 -34.26
CA ALA A 257 -42.35 9.07 -33.59
C ALA A 257 -43.66 8.43 -34.10
N MET A 258 -43.81 8.28 -35.43
CA MET A 258 -45.00 7.73 -36.05
C MET A 258 -45.15 6.24 -35.73
N GLU A 259 -44.05 5.46 -35.79
CA GLU A 259 -44.05 4.04 -35.48
C GLU A 259 -44.38 3.79 -34.00
N ILE A 260 -43.75 4.54 -33.09
CA ILE A 260 -43.99 4.43 -31.65
C ILE A 260 -45.43 4.80 -31.31
N SER A 261 -45.97 5.85 -31.92
CA SER A 261 -47.34 6.29 -31.71
C SER A 261 -48.35 5.26 -32.23
N LEU A 262 -48.12 4.68 -33.41
CA LEU A 262 -48.93 3.62 -33.96
C LEU A 262 -48.94 2.37 -33.08
N LYS A 263 -47.78 1.91 -32.66
CA LYS A 263 -47.65 0.78 -31.75
C LYS A 263 -48.38 1.02 -30.42
N LYS A 264 -48.36 2.26 -29.89
CA LYS A 264 -49.08 2.62 -28.67
C LYS A 264 -50.61 2.55 -28.87
N VAL A 265 -51.13 3.06 -29.98
CA VAL A 265 -52.54 2.98 -30.30
C VAL A 265 -53.00 1.54 -30.49
N LEU A 266 -52.16 0.69 -31.05
CA LEU A 266 -52.41 -0.76 -31.22
C LEU A 266 -52.25 -1.56 -29.91
N GLY A 267 -51.92 -0.92 -28.79
CA GLY A 267 -51.86 -1.55 -27.47
C GLY A 267 -50.57 -2.33 -27.16
N TYR A 268 -49.51 -2.15 -27.93
CA TYR A 268 -48.23 -2.78 -27.64
C TYR A 268 -47.66 -2.35 -26.26
N ARG A 269 -47.06 -3.28 -25.54
CA ARG A 269 -46.42 -3.01 -24.24
C ARG A 269 -45.22 -2.08 -24.40
N PHE A 270 -44.84 -1.39 -23.33
CA PHE A 270 -43.73 -0.45 -23.33
C PHE A 270 -42.43 -1.06 -23.90
N TYR A 271 -42.05 -2.25 -23.43
CA TYR A 271 -40.85 -2.94 -23.91
C TYR A 271 -40.91 -3.26 -25.41
N GLU A 272 -42.04 -3.68 -25.91
CA GLU A 272 -42.21 -4.04 -27.34
C GLU A 272 -42.10 -2.81 -28.27
N ARG A 273 -42.47 -1.64 -27.77
CA ARG A 273 -42.36 -0.38 -28.53
C ARG A 273 -40.94 0.09 -28.66
N HIS A 274 -40.12 -0.11 -27.59
CA HIS A 274 -38.75 0.39 -27.48
C HIS A 274 -37.68 -0.72 -27.54
N LYS A 275 -38.09 -1.96 -27.85
CA LYS A 275 -37.22 -3.14 -27.81
C LYS A 275 -35.89 -2.94 -28.55
N ARG A 276 -35.93 -2.36 -29.75
CA ARG A 276 -34.75 -2.17 -30.59
C ARG A 276 -33.76 -1.22 -29.91
N PHE A 277 -34.21 -0.09 -29.44
CA PHE A 277 -33.38 0.92 -28.77
C PHE A 277 -32.78 0.38 -27.47
N ILE A 278 -33.60 -0.22 -26.62
CA ILE A 278 -33.17 -0.80 -25.35
C ILE A 278 -32.15 -1.94 -25.58
N SER A 279 -32.37 -2.80 -26.56
CA SER A 279 -31.50 -3.93 -26.84
C SER A 279 -30.15 -3.49 -27.42
N VAL A 280 -30.10 -2.46 -28.25
CA VAL A 280 -28.85 -1.93 -28.81
C VAL A 280 -28.00 -1.33 -27.67
N ASN A 281 -28.55 -0.45 -26.85
CA ASN A 281 -27.83 0.15 -25.73
C ASN A 281 -27.34 -0.89 -24.71
N LEU A 282 -28.17 -1.92 -24.42
CA LEU A 282 -27.74 -3.00 -23.54
C LEU A 282 -26.55 -3.79 -24.13
N LEU A 283 -26.57 -4.05 -25.44
CA LEU A 283 -25.51 -4.79 -26.12
C LEU A 283 -24.21 -3.97 -26.16
N GLU A 284 -24.29 -2.67 -26.39
CA GLU A 284 -23.14 -1.75 -26.33
C GLU A 284 -22.52 -1.74 -24.94
N ASN A 285 -23.30 -1.63 -23.89
CA ASN A 285 -22.84 -1.69 -22.52
C ASN A 285 -22.13 -3.01 -22.17
N ILE A 286 -22.74 -4.13 -22.57
CA ILE A 286 -22.13 -5.44 -22.38
C ILE A 286 -20.76 -5.53 -23.11
N ALA A 287 -20.69 -5.01 -24.34
CA ALA A 287 -19.45 -5.00 -25.11
C ALA A 287 -18.35 -4.17 -24.41
N VAL A 288 -18.71 -3.00 -23.85
CA VAL A 288 -17.78 -2.16 -23.07
C VAL A 288 -17.29 -2.88 -21.81
N VAL A 289 -18.18 -3.53 -21.07
CA VAL A 289 -17.80 -4.31 -19.87
C VAL A 289 -16.84 -5.44 -20.24
N ILE A 290 -17.11 -6.17 -21.32
CA ILE A 290 -16.21 -7.22 -21.82
C ILE A 290 -14.84 -6.63 -22.18
N LEU A 291 -14.80 -5.49 -22.87
CA LEU A 291 -13.55 -4.83 -23.24
C LEU A 291 -12.74 -4.44 -21.99
N ILE A 292 -13.39 -3.86 -20.97
CA ILE A 292 -12.74 -3.50 -19.70
C ILE A 292 -12.18 -4.75 -19.01
N CYS A 293 -12.93 -5.85 -18.98
CA CYS A 293 -12.46 -7.12 -18.42
C CYS A 293 -11.23 -7.65 -19.17
N ILE A 294 -11.22 -7.56 -20.50
CA ILE A 294 -10.06 -7.97 -21.31
C ILE A 294 -8.84 -7.09 -20.98
N VAL A 295 -9.03 -5.77 -20.95
CA VAL A 295 -7.92 -4.83 -20.60
C VAL A 295 -7.40 -5.11 -19.19
N SER A 296 -8.27 -5.41 -18.23
CA SER A 296 -7.84 -5.72 -16.85
C SER A 296 -7.01 -6.98 -16.73
N LEU A 297 -7.10 -7.94 -17.70
CA LEU A 297 -6.23 -9.12 -17.74
C LEU A 297 -4.76 -8.77 -18.06
N PHE A 298 -4.52 -7.64 -18.72
CA PHE A 298 -3.17 -7.19 -19.07
C PHE A 298 -2.52 -6.30 -18.00
N ILE A 299 -3.28 -5.92 -16.97
CA ILE A 299 -2.79 -5.10 -15.86
C ILE A 299 -2.54 -6.02 -14.67
N SER A 300 -1.28 -6.20 -14.28
CA SER A 300 -0.82 -7.21 -13.30
C SER A 300 -1.52 -7.17 -11.95
N ASN A 301 -2.04 -6.02 -11.52
CA ASN A 301 -2.70 -5.85 -10.21
C ASN A 301 -4.20 -5.57 -10.31
N ALA A 302 -4.80 -5.62 -11.52
CA ALA A 302 -6.23 -5.36 -11.68
C ALA A 302 -7.05 -6.63 -11.42
N SER A 303 -7.99 -6.54 -10.48
CA SER A 303 -8.94 -7.63 -10.23
C SER A 303 -10.06 -7.60 -11.27
N VAL A 304 -10.09 -8.60 -12.16
CA VAL A 304 -11.18 -8.81 -13.14
C VAL A 304 -12.55 -8.88 -12.46
N GLY A 305 -12.62 -9.45 -11.25
CA GLY A 305 -13.85 -9.51 -10.47
C GLY A 305 -14.38 -8.13 -10.08
N ILE A 306 -13.51 -7.20 -9.68
CA ILE A 306 -13.88 -5.81 -9.37
C ILE A 306 -14.32 -5.09 -10.64
N ALA A 307 -13.59 -5.24 -11.76
CA ALA A 307 -13.94 -4.64 -13.04
C ALA A 307 -15.33 -5.09 -13.51
N LEU A 308 -15.65 -6.37 -13.39
CA LEU A 308 -16.95 -6.94 -13.75
C LEU A 308 -18.07 -6.41 -12.84
N LEU A 309 -17.84 -6.33 -11.53
CA LEU A 309 -18.82 -5.82 -10.57
C LEU A 309 -19.13 -4.34 -10.83
N VAL A 310 -18.12 -3.51 -11.02
CA VAL A 310 -18.28 -2.07 -11.31
C VAL A 310 -18.96 -1.89 -12.66
N GLY A 311 -18.55 -2.63 -13.69
CA GLY A 311 -19.16 -2.59 -15.01
C GLY A 311 -20.65 -2.98 -15.00
N ALA A 312 -21.01 -4.03 -14.28
CA ALA A 312 -22.41 -4.44 -14.11
C ALA A 312 -23.23 -3.37 -13.38
N LEU A 313 -22.69 -2.76 -12.33
CA LEU A 313 -23.38 -1.70 -11.59
C LEU A 313 -23.60 -0.46 -12.45
N LEU A 314 -22.61 -0.03 -13.22
CA LEU A 314 -22.75 1.09 -14.16
C LEU A 314 -23.79 0.79 -15.23
N THR A 315 -23.79 -0.41 -15.83
CA THR A 315 -24.78 -0.85 -16.79
C THR A 315 -26.22 -0.78 -16.23
N ILE A 316 -26.43 -1.20 -14.97
CA ILE A 316 -27.73 -1.11 -14.30
C ILE A 316 -28.18 0.35 -14.15
N ILE A 317 -27.27 1.23 -13.71
CA ILE A 317 -27.56 2.66 -13.53
C ILE A 317 -27.92 3.30 -14.87
N GLU A 318 -27.15 3.04 -15.91
CA GLU A 318 -27.35 3.59 -17.24
C GLU A 318 -28.68 3.12 -17.84
N MET A 319 -28.99 1.82 -17.73
CA MET A 319 -30.28 1.29 -18.17
C MET A 319 -31.48 1.89 -17.41
N ALA A 320 -31.31 2.18 -16.12
CA ALA A 320 -32.34 2.87 -15.34
C ALA A 320 -32.53 4.32 -15.83
N ILE A 321 -31.45 5.03 -16.17
CA ILE A 321 -31.51 6.37 -16.74
C ILE A 321 -32.21 6.36 -18.11
N ILE A 322 -31.82 5.42 -19.00
CA ILE A 322 -32.47 5.24 -20.30
C ILE A 322 -33.96 5.00 -20.11
N PHE A 323 -34.34 4.06 -19.26
CA PHE A 323 -35.74 3.68 -19.02
C PHE A 323 -36.59 4.86 -18.51
N THR A 324 -36.06 5.62 -17.55
CA THR A 324 -36.73 6.80 -16.98
C THR A 324 -36.87 7.91 -18.01
N ASN A 325 -35.85 8.18 -18.82
CA ASN A 325 -35.92 9.18 -19.89
C ASN A 325 -36.88 8.79 -21.00
N VAL A 326 -36.87 7.53 -21.45
CA VAL A 326 -37.80 7.04 -22.45
C VAL A 326 -39.25 7.19 -21.97
N MET A 327 -39.57 6.80 -20.72
CA MET A 327 -40.89 7.00 -20.15
C MET A 327 -41.30 8.47 -20.08
N TRP A 328 -40.39 9.35 -19.67
CA TRP A 328 -40.67 10.78 -19.56
C TRP A 328 -40.93 11.43 -20.93
N VAL A 329 -40.05 11.13 -21.91
CA VAL A 329 -40.21 11.64 -23.30
C VAL A 329 -41.47 11.10 -23.95
N GLU A 330 -41.79 9.80 -23.75
CA GLU A 330 -43.02 9.20 -24.24
C GLU A 330 -44.26 9.90 -23.69
N LYS A 331 -44.30 10.13 -22.37
CA LYS A 331 -45.42 10.82 -21.71
C LYS A 331 -45.59 12.25 -22.22
N THR A 332 -44.51 12.96 -22.50
CA THR A 332 -44.54 14.38 -22.87
C THR A 332 -44.85 14.58 -24.36
N ASN A 333 -44.21 13.81 -25.24
CA ASN A 333 -44.29 14.01 -26.69
C ASN A 333 -45.49 13.35 -27.35
N ILE A 334 -45.90 12.16 -26.88
CA ILE A 334 -47.10 11.51 -27.49
C ILE A 334 -48.37 12.31 -27.21
N SER A 335 -48.47 12.96 -26.04
CA SER A 335 -49.62 13.82 -25.78
C SER A 335 -49.69 15.06 -26.71
N LYS A 336 -48.55 15.54 -27.18
CA LYS A 336 -48.45 16.64 -28.15
C LYS A 336 -48.75 16.17 -29.57
N SER A 337 -48.21 15.01 -29.98
CA SER A 337 -48.43 14.42 -31.30
C SER A 337 -49.89 14.04 -31.54
N LEU A 338 -50.57 13.50 -30.51
CA LEU A 338 -52.01 13.16 -30.59
C LEU A 338 -52.92 14.39 -30.61
N LYS A 339 -52.42 15.56 -30.15
CA LYS A 339 -53.16 16.83 -30.22
C LYS A 339 -52.92 17.64 -31.50
N GLY A 340 -52.24 17.06 -32.50
CA GLY A 340 -51.94 17.71 -33.78
C GLY A 340 -50.86 18.78 -33.74
N GLY A 341 -50.03 18.82 -32.69
CA GLY A 341 -48.88 19.69 -32.60
C GLY A 341 -47.66 19.12 -33.34
N CYS A 342 -46.94 19.92 -34.12
CA CYS A 342 -45.64 19.55 -34.65
C CYS A 342 -44.66 19.26 -33.50
N LEU A 343 -43.87 18.19 -33.63
CA LEU A 343 -42.79 17.79 -32.73
C LEU A 343 -41.61 18.74 -32.80
#